data_d30bb4534a24fb62185fb5ef6aba31fe
#
_entry.id   d30bb4534a24fb62185fb5ef6aba31fe
#
_cell.length_a   1.000
_cell.length_b   1.000
_cell.length_c   1.000
_cell.angle_alpha   90.00
_cell.angle_beta   90.00
_cell.angle_gamma   90.00
#
_symmetry.space_group_name_H-M   'P 1'
#
loop_
_entity.id
_entity.type
_entity.pdbx_description
1 polymer ?
#
loop_
_entity_poly.entity_id
_entity_poly.type
_entity_poly.pdbx_seq_one_letter_code
_entity_poly.pdbx_strand_id
1 'polypeptide(L)'
;MKKTPTALKAAGPRRRLRDPFDLYLAGLSTLSPPLDRNGEVSAAQRLEAAEWACLDRLLDAGVPFPELEAWATGLDEGRLEVVSLAQLGVYEGNEGRARLHKLVHRAAMLERRCAGLVAGRTNKRGAERRAATERARKDRAEAVRKIGLSRERVQELLDRVRGELDKFARADSRPDDLDAGEVVRRAQEVLGRRAPTLRKLAAESARDHANLDRARNALAEANLRLVVMLAKAYRASGVPFPDLVQEGNLGLMRAVDKFDHRVGTRFSTYATWWIRQSIAREVTRCAETVRVPFGMNERRRRAARVARQLTQALGRVPDDLELANELEVSVDQLRRSMEASTRSISLHAPVSDEGDRTLGEILTREDDVGLDDAAIARERELKARSLLAKLSPREQHILRKRFGIDGADDGITPREIGEELDLSRERIRQLEAIALDKLRAALESEA
;
A
#
# COMPACT_ATOMS: atom_id res chain seq x y z
N MET A 1 26.58 -10.96 -72.14
CA MET A 1 26.84 -11.50 -70.83
C MET A 1 26.17 -10.58 -69.79
N LYS A 2 24.98 -10.97 -69.31
CA LYS A 2 24.20 -10.20 -68.33
C LYS A 2 24.52 -10.77 -66.96
N LYS A 3 25.06 -9.90 -66.05
CA LYS A 3 25.28 -10.25 -64.63
C LYS A 3 24.00 -10.02 -63.87
N THR A 4 23.44 -11.06 -63.29
CA THR A 4 22.34 -11.07 -62.34
C THR A 4 22.77 -10.46 -60.99
N PRO A 5 21.96 -9.63 -60.31
CA PRO A 5 22.29 -9.13 -58.97
C PRO A 5 22.02 -10.21 -57.93
N THR A 6 22.97 -10.37 -57.04
CA THR A 6 22.97 -11.28 -55.88
C THR A 6 21.88 -10.86 -54.88
N ALA A 7 20.95 -11.76 -54.60
CA ALA A 7 19.90 -11.55 -53.62
C ALA A 7 20.52 -11.44 -52.22
N LEU A 8 20.23 -10.33 -51.52
CA LEU A 8 20.48 -10.14 -50.08
C LEU A 8 19.74 -11.25 -49.30
N LYS A 9 20.49 -12.06 -48.60
CA LYS A 9 19.95 -13.03 -47.64
C LYS A 9 19.13 -12.23 -46.58
N ALA A 10 17.85 -12.56 -46.49
CA ALA A 10 16.98 -12.09 -45.44
C ALA A 10 17.57 -12.44 -44.07
N ALA A 11 17.77 -11.44 -43.24
CA ALA A 11 18.17 -11.62 -41.84
C ALA A 11 17.12 -12.52 -41.15
N GLY A 12 17.59 -13.60 -40.56
CA GLY A 12 16.75 -14.53 -39.82
C GLY A 12 15.99 -13.82 -38.69
N PRO A 13 14.91 -14.42 -38.17
CA PRO A 13 14.07 -13.73 -37.19
C PRO A 13 14.89 -13.34 -35.99
N ARG A 14 14.96 -12.01 -35.75
CA ARG A 14 15.53 -11.45 -34.51
C ARG A 14 14.88 -12.18 -33.36
N ARG A 15 15.66 -12.90 -32.53
CA ARG A 15 15.23 -13.43 -31.24
C ARG A 15 14.59 -12.28 -30.48
N ARG A 16 13.24 -12.23 -30.45
CA ARG A 16 12.52 -11.35 -29.54
C ARG A 16 13.06 -11.70 -28.15
N LEU A 17 13.61 -10.70 -27.45
CA LEU A 17 13.87 -10.83 -26.03
C LEU A 17 12.57 -11.34 -25.41
N ARG A 18 12.60 -12.54 -24.84
CA ARG A 18 11.41 -13.11 -24.18
C ARG A 18 11.06 -12.17 -23.04
N ASP A 19 9.79 -11.79 -22.97
CA ASP A 19 9.27 -11.03 -21.85
C ASP A 19 9.68 -11.72 -20.54
N PRO A 20 10.19 -10.99 -19.52
CA PRO A 20 10.51 -11.57 -18.22
C PRO A 20 9.37 -12.43 -17.64
N PHE A 21 8.12 -12.08 -17.95
CA PHE A 21 6.97 -12.85 -17.53
C PHE A 21 6.82 -14.18 -18.30
N ASP A 22 7.15 -14.23 -19.59
CA ASP A 22 7.20 -15.47 -20.36
C ASP A 22 8.27 -16.41 -19.82
N LEU A 23 9.42 -15.87 -19.35
CA LEU A 23 10.46 -16.64 -18.68
C LEU A 23 9.96 -17.21 -17.33
N TYR A 24 9.24 -16.41 -16.56
CA TYR A 24 8.60 -16.86 -15.32
C TYR A 24 7.63 -18.02 -15.59
N LEU A 25 6.71 -17.89 -16.56
CA LEU A 25 5.77 -18.95 -16.93
C LEU A 25 6.48 -20.22 -17.44
N ALA A 26 7.55 -20.07 -18.21
CA ALA A 26 8.38 -21.19 -18.64
C ALA A 26 9.06 -21.87 -17.45
N GLY A 27 9.56 -21.10 -16.48
CA GLY A 27 10.12 -21.61 -15.23
C GLY A 27 9.12 -22.42 -14.41
N LEU A 28 7.85 -22.01 -14.37
CA LEU A 28 6.79 -22.78 -13.69
C LEU A 28 6.58 -24.17 -14.27
N SER A 29 6.87 -24.38 -15.58
CA SER A 29 6.75 -25.69 -16.21
C SER A 29 7.84 -26.66 -15.75
N THR A 30 8.99 -26.16 -15.30
CA THR A 30 10.13 -26.97 -14.82
C THR A 30 10.07 -27.24 -13.32
N LEU A 31 9.15 -26.60 -12.56
CA LEU A 31 8.96 -26.86 -11.14
C LEU A 31 8.44 -28.30 -10.91
N SER A 32 8.75 -28.82 -9.73
CA SER A 32 8.27 -30.12 -9.26
C SER A 32 6.75 -30.28 -9.44
N PRO A 33 6.25 -31.47 -9.65
CA PRO A 33 4.82 -31.74 -9.76
C PRO A 33 4.10 -31.28 -8.49
N PRO A 34 2.80 -30.95 -8.56
CA PRO A 34 2.01 -30.58 -7.39
C PRO A 34 2.14 -31.67 -6.30
N LEU A 35 2.24 -31.22 -5.05
CA LEU A 35 2.32 -32.15 -3.92
C LEU A 35 1.00 -32.94 -3.79
N ASP A 36 1.12 -34.23 -3.49
CA ASP A 36 -0.01 -34.99 -3.01
C ASP A 36 -0.38 -34.60 -1.58
N ARG A 37 -1.46 -35.18 -1.03
CA ARG A 37 -1.92 -34.86 0.32
C ARG A 37 -0.84 -35.09 1.38
N ASN A 38 -0.10 -36.19 1.25
CA ASN A 38 0.96 -36.53 2.20
C ASN A 38 2.15 -35.59 2.07
N GLY A 39 2.49 -35.19 0.85
CA GLY A 39 3.51 -34.20 0.57
C GLY A 39 3.14 -32.79 1.12
N GLU A 40 1.87 -32.36 1.00
CA GLU A 40 1.37 -31.12 1.60
C GLU A 40 1.52 -31.13 3.12
N VAL A 41 1.10 -32.22 3.78
CA VAL A 41 1.23 -32.40 5.24
C VAL A 41 2.69 -32.42 5.67
N SER A 42 3.54 -33.18 4.96
CA SER A 42 4.98 -33.25 5.28
C SER A 42 5.68 -31.91 5.11
N ALA A 43 5.32 -31.12 4.09
CA ALA A 43 5.86 -29.77 3.90
C ALA A 43 5.40 -28.82 5.01
N ALA A 44 4.14 -28.86 5.39
CA ALA A 44 3.60 -28.07 6.50
C ALA A 44 4.26 -28.44 7.84
N GLN A 45 4.47 -29.72 8.12
CA GLN A 45 5.16 -30.18 9.32
C GLN A 45 6.62 -29.72 9.36
N ARG A 46 7.32 -29.77 8.21
CA ARG A 46 8.70 -29.23 8.11
C ARG A 46 8.76 -27.73 8.38
N LEU A 47 7.78 -26.98 7.86
CA LEU A 47 7.68 -25.56 8.11
C LEU A 47 7.44 -25.27 9.59
N GLU A 48 6.49 -25.95 10.22
CA GLU A 48 6.21 -25.83 11.65
C GLU A 48 7.43 -26.21 12.51
N ALA A 49 8.11 -27.30 12.17
CA ALA A 49 9.33 -27.72 12.87
C ALA A 49 10.44 -26.66 12.78
N ALA A 50 10.58 -25.98 11.62
CA ALA A 50 11.53 -24.90 11.45
C ALA A 50 11.15 -23.67 12.30
N GLU A 51 9.87 -23.31 12.38
CA GLU A 51 9.37 -22.23 13.25
C GLU A 51 9.67 -22.51 14.73
N TRP A 52 9.38 -23.72 15.19
CA TRP A 52 9.69 -24.12 16.55
C TRP A 52 11.19 -24.18 16.84
N ALA A 53 12.02 -24.61 15.90
CA ALA A 53 13.47 -24.59 16.07
C ALA A 53 14.01 -23.16 16.25
N CYS A 54 13.48 -22.19 15.50
CA CYS A 54 13.80 -20.78 15.70
C CYS A 54 13.40 -20.30 17.11
N LEU A 55 12.17 -20.59 17.54
CA LEU A 55 11.66 -20.19 18.86
C LEU A 55 12.46 -20.83 19.98
N ASP A 56 12.75 -22.14 19.89
CA ASP A 56 13.52 -22.88 20.90
C ASP A 56 14.91 -22.28 21.10
N ARG A 57 15.58 -21.88 20.05
CA ARG A 57 16.87 -21.19 20.13
C ARG A 57 16.76 -19.88 20.92
N LEU A 58 15.72 -19.09 20.68
CA LEU A 58 15.49 -17.83 21.40
C LEU A 58 15.16 -18.09 22.88
N LEU A 59 14.36 -19.11 23.15
CA LEU A 59 14.04 -19.55 24.54
C LEU A 59 15.29 -20.01 25.26
N ASP A 60 16.13 -20.84 24.65
CA ASP A 60 17.36 -21.37 25.23
C ASP A 60 18.42 -20.25 25.39
N ALA A 61 18.48 -19.31 24.44
CA ALA A 61 19.26 -18.09 24.62
C ALA A 61 18.75 -17.20 25.75
N GLY A 62 17.53 -17.43 26.26
CA GLY A 62 16.92 -16.72 27.37
C GLY A 62 16.54 -15.29 27.03
N VAL A 63 16.13 -15.05 25.77
CA VAL A 63 15.56 -13.77 25.32
C VAL A 63 14.25 -13.52 26.08
N PRO A 64 13.98 -12.29 26.57
CA PRO A 64 12.72 -11.96 27.23
C PRO A 64 11.53 -11.97 26.26
N PHE A 65 10.38 -12.43 26.75
CA PHE A 65 9.12 -12.43 26.03
C PHE A 65 8.03 -11.70 26.83
N PRO A 66 8.01 -10.35 26.81
CA PRO A 66 7.02 -9.55 27.53
C PRO A 66 5.58 -9.82 27.07
N GLU A 67 5.40 -10.35 25.86
CA GLU A 67 4.11 -10.78 25.33
C GLU A 67 3.41 -11.81 26.23
N LEU A 68 4.17 -12.64 26.93
CA LEU A 68 3.60 -13.63 27.86
C LEU A 68 2.82 -12.95 29.00
N GLU A 69 3.29 -11.79 29.48
CA GLU A 69 2.57 -11.01 30.49
C GLU A 69 1.34 -10.32 29.88
N ALA A 70 1.49 -9.77 28.68
CA ALA A 70 0.39 -9.13 27.96
C ALA A 70 -0.73 -10.15 27.64
N TRP A 71 -0.38 -11.36 27.24
CA TRP A 71 -1.35 -12.42 26.99
C TRP A 71 -2.06 -12.88 28.29
N ALA A 72 -1.33 -13.02 29.40
CA ALA A 72 -1.94 -13.36 30.68
C ALA A 72 -2.95 -12.29 31.13
N THR A 73 -2.56 -10.99 31.03
CA THR A 73 -3.45 -9.87 31.33
C THR A 73 -4.65 -9.81 30.38
N GLY A 74 -4.41 -10.03 29.08
CA GLY A 74 -5.48 -10.04 28.07
C GLY A 74 -6.50 -11.17 28.27
N LEU A 75 -6.06 -12.32 28.80
CA LEU A 75 -6.95 -13.41 29.19
C LEU A 75 -7.81 -13.05 30.43
N ASP A 76 -7.20 -12.41 31.45
CA ASP A 76 -7.91 -11.97 32.65
C ASP A 76 -8.98 -10.92 32.36
N GLU A 77 -8.67 -10.00 31.44
CA GLU A 77 -9.58 -8.92 31.01
C GLU A 77 -10.57 -9.36 29.93
N GLY A 78 -10.53 -10.59 29.46
CA GLY A 78 -11.40 -11.12 28.41
C GLY A 78 -11.16 -10.52 27.02
N ARG A 79 -10.03 -9.81 26.82
CA ARG A 79 -9.63 -9.24 25.52
C ARG A 79 -9.03 -10.28 24.57
N LEU A 80 -8.54 -11.39 25.12
CA LEU A 80 -7.98 -12.50 24.36
C LEU A 80 -8.77 -13.77 24.63
N GLU A 81 -9.14 -14.45 23.56
CA GLU A 81 -9.71 -15.78 23.67
C GLU A 81 -8.60 -16.81 23.90
N VAL A 82 -8.82 -17.71 24.85
CA VAL A 82 -7.88 -18.80 25.18
C VAL A 82 -7.49 -19.62 23.95
N VAL A 83 -8.46 -19.84 23.03
CA VAL A 83 -8.26 -20.65 21.80
C VAL A 83 -7.31 -19.97 20.81
N SER A 84 -7.19 -18.64 20.84
CA SER A 84 -6.30 -17.91 19.93
C SER A 84 -4.80 -18.05 20.26
N LEU A 85 -4.48 -18.54 21.46
CA LEU A 85 -3.10 -18.66 21.94
C LEU A 85 -2.46 -20.02 21.65
N ALA A 86 -3.26 -21.08 21.55
CA ALA A 86 -2.75 -22.44 21.41
C ALA A 86 -3.15 -23.07 20.08
N GLN A 87 -2.48 -24.17 19.73
CA GLN A 87 -2.81 -24.95 18.54
C GLN A 87 -4.21 -25.55 18.66
N LEU A 88 -4.92 -25.60 17.52
CA LEU A 88 -6.27 -26.18 17.43
C LEU A 88 -6.26 -27.63 17.92
N GLY A 89 -7.30 -27.99 18.68
CA GLY A 89 -7.50 -29.37 19.19
C GLY A 89 -6.71 -29.76 20.42
N VAL A 90 -5.74 -28.94 20.88
CA VAL A 90 -4.90 -29.30 22.06
C VAL A 90 -5.63 -29.02 23.38
N TYR A 91 -6.48 -28.00 23.43
CA TYR A 91 -7.20 -27.57 24.64
C TYR A 91 -8.70 -27.40 24.37
N GLU A 92 -9.38 -28.53 24.16
CA GLU A 92 -10.83 -28.55 23.96
C GLU A 92 -11.59 -28.60 25.28
N GLY A 93 -12.79 -28.00 25.29
CA GLY A 93 -13.67 -27.95 26.47
C GLY A 93 -13.21 -26.98 27.57
N ASN A 94 -14.01 -26.88 28.62
CA ASN A 94 -13.75 -25.96 29.74
C ASN A 94 -12.53 -26.31 30.56
N GLU A 95 -12.25 -27.59 30.74
CA GLU A 95 -11.05 -28.05 31.48
C GLU A 95 -9.77 -27.74 30.67
N GLY A 96 -9.78 -27.97 29.37
CA GLY A 96 -8.66 -27.63 28.49
C GLY A 96 -8.35 -26.13 28.52
N ARG A 97 -9.39 -25.29 28.42
CA ARG A 97 -9.25 -23.82 28.52
C ARG A 97 -8.67 -23.40 29.89
N ALA A 98 -9.16 -23.95 31.00
CA ALA A 98 -8.65 -23.64 32.32
C ALA A 98 -7.19 -24.09 32.50
N ARG A 99 -6.80 -25.22 31.91
CA ARG A 99 -5.41 -25.72 31.92
C ARG A 99 -4.49 -24.76 31.10
N LEU A 100 -4.91 -24.33 29.94
CA LEU A 100 -4.13 -23.38 29.09
C LEU A 100 -3.96 -22.05 29.83
N HIS A 101 -5.02 -21.50 30.40
CA HIS A 101 -4.98 -20.29 31.21
C HIS A 101 -3.91 -20.39 32.32
N LYS A 102 -3.91 -21.49 33.08
CA LYS A 102 -2.90 -21.74 34.12
C LYS A 102 -1.46 -21.82 33.58
N LEU A 103 -1.27 -22.42 32.39
CA LEU A 103 0.05 -22.52 31.75
C LEU A 103 0.57 -21.15 31.30
N VAL A 104 -0.30 -20.30 30.69
CA VAL A 104 0.05 -18.94 30.28
C VAL A 104 0.44 -18.09 31.49
N HIS A 105 -0.36 -18.13 32.57
CA HIS A 105 -0.04 -17.42 33.81
C HIS A 105 1.27 -17.90 34.44
N ARG A 106 1.54 -19.22 34.42
CA ARG A 106 2.81 -19.77 34.88
C ARG A 106 3.98 -19.24 34.06
N ALA A 107 3.85 -19.20 32.72
CA ALA A 107 4.90 -18.67 31.86
C ALA A 107 5.15 -17.17 32.12
N ALA A 108 4.08 -16.37 32.28
CA ALA A 108 4.16 -14.95 32.62
C ALA A 108 4.82 -14.72 33.99
N MET A 109 4.46 -15.50 35.00
CA MET A 109 5.10 -15.44 36.33
C MET A 109 6.60 -15.74 36.23
N LEU A 110 6.99 -16.76 35.46
CA LEU A 110 8.39 -17.11 35.25
C LEU A 110 9.15 -16.04 34.49
N GLU A 111 8.50 -15.35 33.54
CA GLU A 111 9.06 -14.19 32.85
C GLU A 111 9.37 -13.05 33.81
N ARG A 112 8.40 -12.66 34.66
CA ARG A 112 8.61 -11.66 35.73
C ARG A 112 9.75 -12.04 36.68
N ARG A 113 9.81 -13.32 37.04
CA ARG A 113 10.91 -13.83 37.90
C ARG A 113 12.26 -13.71 37.19
N CYS A 114 12.36 -14.05 35.90
CA CYS A 114 13.56 -13.89 35.13
C CYS A 114 13.98 -12.42 35.08
N ALA A 115 13.05 -11.51 34.76
CA ALA A 115 13.30 -10.08 34.73
C ALA A 115 13.78 -9.52 36.07
N GLY A 116 13.17 -9.95 37.19
CA GLY A 116 13.56 -9.56 38.54
C GLY A 116 14.98 -10.05 38.93
N LEU A 117 15.33 -11.28 38.54
CA LEU A 117 16.68 -11.83 38.75
C LEU A 117 17.74 -11.10 37.91
N VAL A 118 17.43 -10.76 36.68
CA VAL A 118 18.32 -10.00 35.77
C VAL A 118 18.52 -8.57 36.30
N ALA A 119 17.46 -7.90 36.73
CA ALA A 119 17.50 -6.55 37.30
C ALA A 119 18.14 -6.49 38.71
N GLY A 120 18.51 -7.61 39.30
CA GLY A 120 19.15 -7.62 40.62
C GLY A 120 18.19 -7.38 41.79
N ARG A 121 16.86 -7.46 41.56
CA ARG A 121 15.82 -7.30 42.60
C ARG A 121 15.67 -8.56 43.48
N THR A 122 16.81 -9.10 43.96
CA THR A 122 16.84 -10.32 44.80
C THR A 122 18.02 -10.27 45.77
N ASN A 123 17.90 -10.95 46.87
CA ASN A 123 18.98 -11.06 47.86
C ASN A 123 20.14 -11.97 47.40
N LYS A 124 20.03 -12.62 46.23
CA LYS A 124 21.07 -13.49 45.69
C LYS A 124 22.18 -12.72 45.00
N ARG A 125 23.43 -13.04 45.25
CA ARG A 125 24.59 -12.35 44.69
C ARG A 125 25.49 -13.30 43.88
N GLY A 126 26.23 -12.74 42.92
CA GLY A 126 27.29 -13.43 42.19
C GLY A 126 26.86 -14.71 41.48
N ALA A 127 27.52 -15.84 41.79
CA ALA A 127 27.30 -17.14 41.15
C ALA A 127 25.90 -17.72 41.43
N GLU A 128 25.39 -17.52 42.65
CA GLU A 128 24.06 -17.99 43.04
C GLU A 128 22.94 -17.31 42.22
N ARG A 129 23.06 -16.00 41.98
CA ARG A 129 22.13 -15.27 41.15
C ARG A 129 22.18 -15.75 39.69
N ARG A 130 23.38 -16.01 39.16
CA ARG A 130 23.55 -16.56 37.80
C ARG A 130 22.87 -17.90 37.65
N ALA A 131 23.11 -18.83 38.61
CA ALA A 131 22.49 -20.15 38.61
C ALA A 131 20.96 -20.09 38.74
N ALA A 132 20.43 -19.20 39.59
CA ALA A 132 19.00 -19.00 39.76
C ALA A 132 18.35 -18.41 38.47
N THR A 133 19.02 -17.48 37.80
CA THR A 133 18.58 -16.90 36.52
C THR A 133 18.53 -17.99 35.47
N GLU A 134 19.54 -18.83 35.36
CA GLU A 134 19.60 -19.90 34.39
C GLU A 134 18.51 -20.94 34.57
N ARG A 135 18.27 -21.33 35.84
CA ARG A 135 17.14 -22.23 36.19
C ARG A 135 15.80 -21.61 35.81
N ALA A 136 15.56 -20.34 36.17
CA ALA A 136 14.30 -19.67 35.84
C ALA A 136 14.06 -19.55 34.32
N ARG A 137 15.13 -19.37 33.53
CA ARG A 137 15.06 -19.36 32.05
C ARG A 137 14.65 -20.73 31.50
N LYS A 138 15.25 -21.82 32.02
CA LYS A 138 14.90 -23.19 31.63
C LYS A 138 13.45 -23.51 31.98
N ASP A 139 13.04 -23.17 33.21
CA ASP A 139 11.65 -23.38 33.66
C ASP A 139 10.65 -22.61 32.78
N ARG A 140 10.99 -21.37 32.36
CA ARG A 140 10.19 -20.56 31.46
C ARG A 140 10.11 -21.19 30.07
N ALA A 141 11.25 -21.57 29.48
CA ALA A 141 11.29 -22.23 28.19
C ALA A 141 10.42 -23.49 28.16
N GLU A 142 10.50 -24.32 29.23
CA GLU A 142 9.65 -25.50 29.38
C GLU A 142 8.16 -25.13 29.52
N ALA A 143 7.84 -24.05 30.23
CA ALA A 143 6.46 -23.61 30.38
C ALA A 143 5.88 -23.14 29.03
N VAL A 144 6.67 -22.39 28.23
CA VAL A 144 6.25 -21.96 26.89
C VAL A 144 6.05 -23.13 25.93
N ARG A 145 6.96 -24.11 25.94
CA ARG A 145 6.80 -25.35 25.16
C ARG A 145 5.52 -26.10 25.52
N LYS A 146 5.18 -26.15 26.83
CA LYS A 146 3.95 -26.83 27.32
C LYS A 146 2.66 -26.10 26.93
N ILE A 147 2.71 -24.80 26.62
CA ILE A 147 1.54 -24.06 26.12
C ILE A 147 1.13 -24.59 24.74
N GLY A 148 2.08 -25.00 23.89
CA GLY A 148 1.78 -25.40 22.52
C GLY A 148 1.20 -24.22 21.71
N LEU A 149 1.95 -23.12 21.66
CA LEU A 149 1.51 -21.86 21.02
C LEU A 149 0.99 -22.10 19.62
N SER A 150 -0.04 -21.35 19.25
CA SER A 150 -0.52 -21.29 17.87
C SER A 150 0.58 -20.72 16.96
N ARG A 151 0.57 -21.12 15.69
CA ARG A 151 1.57 -20.70 14.72
C ARG A 151 1.64 -19.16 14.59
N GLU A 152 0.50 -18.50 14.65
CA GLU A 152 0.41 -17.03 14.62
C GLU A 152 1.19 -16.39 15.79
N ARG A 153 1.07 -16.95 16.99
CA ARG A 153 1.79 -16.46 18.18
C ARG A 153 3.29 -16.76 18.14
N VAL A 154 3.66 -17.91 17.59
CA VAL A 154 5.09 -18.21 17.34
C VAL A 154 5.69 -17.19 16.39
N GLN A 155 5.01 -16.90 15.28
CA GLN A 155 5.47 -15.91 14.31
C GLN A 155 5.56 -14.50 14.91
N GLU A 156 4.57 -14.06 15.71
CA GLU A 156 4.60 -12.78 16.41
C GLU A 156 5.87 -12.63 17.28
N LEU A 157 6.22 -13.67 18.03
CA LEU A 157 7.43 -13.69 18.87
C LEU A 157 8.71 -13.65 18.02
N LEU A 158 8.75 -14.43 16.94
CA LEU A 158 9.91 -14.50 16.04
C LEU A 158 10.15 -13.17 15.33
N ASP A 159 9.09 -12.53 14.80
CA ASP A 159 9.19 -11.27 14.04
C ASP A 159 9.71 -10.13 14.94
N ARG A 160 9.21 -10.03 16.18
CA ARG A 160 9.70 -9.04 17.14
C ARG A 160 11.19 -9.20 17.40
N VAL A 161 11.62 -10.42 17.76
CA VAL A 161 13.02 -10.66 18.12
C VAL A 161 13.93 -10.50 16.89
N ARG A 162 13.48 -10.97 15.73
CA ARG A 162 14.20 -10.77 14.45
C ARG A 162 14.42 -9.27 14.17
N GLY A 163 13.36 -8.46 14.30
CA GLY A 163 13.45 -7.02 14.08
C GLY A 163 14.51 -6.35 14.98
N GLU A 164 14.61 -6.74 16.24
CA GLU A 164 15.62 -6.20 17.16
C GLU A 164 17.03 -6.76 16.89
N LEU A 165 17.16 -8.04 16.52
CA LEU A 165 18.45 -8.62 16.12
C LEU A 165 18.98 -8.03 14.83
N ASP A 166 18.12 -7.73 13.85
CA ASP A 166 18.50 -7.10 12.59
C ASP A 166 18.97 -5.65 12.82
N LYS A 167 18.29 -4.88 13.68
CA LYS A 167 18.74 -3.55 14.09
C LYS A 167 20.10 -3.61 14.78
N PHE A 168 20.27 -4.54 15.71
CA PHE A 168 21.53 -4.78 16.40
C PHE A 168 22.65 -5.12 15.41
N ALA A 169 22.43 -6.07 14.51
CA ALA A 169 23.44 -6.52 13.54
C ALA A 169 23.87 -5.38 12.59
N ARG A 170 22.94 -4.53 12.13
CA ARG A 170 23.24 -3.35 11.31
C ARG A 170 24.10 -2.33 12.07
N ALA A 171 23.71 -2.01 13.32
CA ALA A 171 24.43 -1.05 14.14
C ALA A 171 25.83 -1.57 14.54
N ASP A 172 25.95 -2.85 14.88
CA ASP A 172 27.22 -3.49 15.24
C ASP A 172 28.20 -3.58 14.05
N SER A 173 27.68 -3.66 12.81
CA SER A 173 28.49 -3.64 11.58
C SER A 173 28.93 -2.25 11.14
N ARG A 174 28.36 -1.17 11.70
CA ARG A 174 28.65 0.23 11.36
C ARG A 174 28.88 1.04 12.64
N PRO A 175 29.97 0.80 13.38
CA PRO A 175 30.23 1.46 14.66
C PRO A 175 30.43 2.98 14.55
N ASP A 176 30.73 3.48 13.35
CA ASP A 176 30.98 4.90 13.09
C ASP A 176 29.69 5.73 12.90
N ASP A 177 28.53 5.08 12.79
CA ASP A 177 27.25 5.78 12.77
C ASP A 177 26.94 6.42 14.14
N LEU A 178 26.53 7.69 14.15
CA LEU A 178 26.27 8.50 15.35
C LEU A 178 25.33 7.80 16.36
N ASP A 179 24.36 7.04 15.86
CA ASP A 179 23.34 6.39 16.68
C ASP A 179 23.64 4.90 16.96
N ALA A 180 24.69 4.33 16.39
CA ALA A 180 24.99 2.89 16.48
C ALA A 180 25.13 2.42 17.94
N GLY A 181 25.82 3.20 18.77
CA GLY A 181 26.01 2.89 20.18
C GLY A 181 24.71 2.84 20.97
N GLU A 182 23.76 3.74 20.68
CA GLU A 182 22.46 3.77 21.34
C GLU A 182 21.57 2.59 20.89
N VAL A 183 21.57 2.27 19.58
CA VAL A 183 20.84 1.12 19.05
C VAL A 183 21.35 -0.19 19.66
N VAL A 184 22.67 -0.35 19.76
CA VAL A 184 23.30 -1.52 20.41
C VAL A 184 22.88 -1.61 21.89
N ARG A 185 22.93 -0.52 22.64
CA ARG A 185 22.50 -0.47 24.04
C ARG A 185 21.04 -0.84 24.20
N ARG A 186 20.16 -0.24 23.39
CA ARG A 186 18.72 -0.53 23.40
C ARG A 186 18.43 -1.99 23.08
N ALA A 187 19.09 -2.58 22.08
CA ALA A 187 18.95 -3.99 21.74
C ALA A 187 19.40 -4.89 22.92
N GLN A 188 20.48 -4.52 23.63
CA GLN A 188 20.92 -5.24 24.83
C GLN A 188 19.89 -5.18 25.97
N GLU A 189 19.24 -4.03 26.14
CA GLU A 189 18.15 -3.85 27.13
C GLU A 189 16.92 -4.69 26.77
N VAL A 190 16.45 -4.57 25.51
CA VAL A 190 15.26 -5.27 25.03
C VAL A 190 15.45 -6.78 24.99
N LEU A 191 16.60 -7.26 24.51
CA LEU A 191 16.89 -8.69 24.38
C LEU A 191 17.55 -9.27 25.63
N GLY A 192 17.84 -8.46 26.65
CA GLY A 192 18.37 -8.88 27.94
C GLY A 192 19.74 -9.58 27.86
N ARG A 193 20.55 -9.29 26.81
CA ARG A 193 21.81 -9.96 26.51
C ARG A 193 22.92 -8.98 26.16
N ARG A 194 24.18 -9.37 26.44
CA ARG A 194 25.36 -8.58 26.09
C ARG A 194 25.71 -8.72 24.60
N ALA A 195 26.36 -7.73 24.02
CA ALA A 195 26.73 -7.68 22.61
C ALA A 195 27.40 -8.98 22.08
N PRO A 196 28.40 -9.60 22.75
CA PRO A 196 29.01 -10.84 22.23
C PRO A 196 28.00 -12.00 22.09
N THR A 197 27.05 -12.10 23.03
CA THR A 197 25.98 -13.10 22.97
C THR A 197 24.98 -12.79 21.88
N LEU A 198 24.66 -11.49 21.68
CA LEU A 198 23.76 -11.06 20.63
C LEU A 198 24.36 -11.27 19.22
N ARG A 199 25.66 -11.05 19.03
CA ARG A 199 26.37 -11.38 17.76
C ARG A 199 26.21 -12.86 17.41
N LYS A 200 26.48 -13.76 18.39
CA LYS A 200 26.31 -15.19 18.20
C LYS A 200 24.86 -15.55 17.89
N LEU A 201 23.92 -15.01 18.66
CA LEU A 201 22.49 -15.24 18.50
C LEU A 201 21.98 -14.73 17.15
N ALA A 202 22.41 -13.54 16.71
CA ALA A 202 22.04 -12.99 15.40
C ALA A 202 22.51 -13.89 14.25
N ALA A 203 23.77 -14.37 14.30
CA ALA A 203 24.32 -15.26 13.29
C ALA A 203 23.61 -16.63 13.25
N GLU A 204 23.27 -17.20 14.41
CA GLU A 204 22.53 -18.45 14.51
C GLU A 204 21.08 -18.27 14.07
N SER A 205 20.39 -17.22 14.53
CA SER A 205 19.04 -16.87 14.13
C SER A 205 18.93 -16.63 12.63
N ALA A 206 19.90 -15.98 12.00
CA ALA A 206 19.92 -15.79 10.54
C ALA A 206 19.94 -17.13 9.77
N ARG A 207 20.68 -18.13 10.28
CA ARG A 207 20.71 -19.48 9.69
C ARG A 207 19.38 -20.21 9.84
N ASP A 208 18.76 -20.10 11.01
CA ASP A 208 17.46 -20.73 11.27
C ASP A 208 16.35 -20.07 10.42
N HIS A 209 16.37 -18.74 10.29
CA HIS A 209 15.46 -18.04 9.39
C HIS A 209 15.65 -18.43 7.92
N ALA A 210 16.89 -18.63 7.47
CA ALA A 210 17.14 -19.13 6.12
C ALA A 210 16.60 -20.56 5.90
N ASN A 211 16.59 -21.41 6.94
CA ASN A 211 15.95 -22.72 6.90
C ASN A 211 14.42 -22.59 6.86
N LEU A 212 13.85 -21.70 7.66
CA LEU A 212 12.44 -21.39 7.71
C LEU A 212 11.95 -20.88 6.35
N ASP A 213 12.66 -19.91 5.76
CA ASP A 213 12.36 -19.35 4.44
C ASP A 213 12.43 -20.42 3.35
N ARG A 214 13.40 -21.35 3.42
CA ARG A 214 13.47 -22.50 2.48
C ARG A 214 12.27 -23.43 2.62
N ALA A 215 11.84 -23.75 3.82
CA ALA A 215 10.67 -24.58 4.05
C ALA A 215 9.38 -23.90 3.55
N ARG A 216 9.25 -22.59 3.80
CA ARG A 216 8.15 -21.74 3.35
C ARG A 216 8.08 -21.67 1.82
N ASN A 217 9.21 -21.39 1.18
CA ASN A 217 9.30 -21.29 -0.25
C ASN A 217 9.02 -22.63 -0.94
N ALA A 218 9.48 -23.75 -0.39
CA ALA A 218 9.21 -25.07 -0.94
C ALA A 218 7.70 -25.38 -1.02
N LEU A 219 6.92 -25.01 0.01
CA LEU A 219 5.47 -25.18 -0.01
C LEU A 219 4.80 -24.22 -1.00
N ALA A 220 5.28 -22.97 -1.09
CA ALA A 220 4.78 -21.98 -2.03
C ALA A 220 5.06 -22.37 -3.48
N GLU A 221 6.31 -22.72 -3.81
CA GLU A 221 6.75 -23.11 -5.17
C GLU A 221 5.96 -24.27 -5.75
N ALA A 222 5.68 -25.30 -4.92
CA ALA A 222 4.85 -26.42 -5.34
C ALA A 222 3.42 -26.02 -5.74
N ASN A 223 2.96 -24.82 -5.31
CA ASN A 223 1.60 -24.33 -5.53
C ASN A 223 1.50 -23.12 -6.46
N LEU A 224 2.59 -22.60 -7.04
CA LEU A 224 2.57 -21.43 -7.93
C LEU A 224 1.68 -21.63 -9.16
N ARG A 225 1.56 -22.86 -9.66
CA ARG A 225 0.66 -23.18 -10.78
C ARG A 225 -0.81 -22.91 -10.45
N LEU A 226 -1.23 -23.11 -9.19
CA LEU A 226 -2.57 -22.78 -8.71
C LEU A 226 -2.85 -21.29 -8.83
N VAL A 227 -1.88 -20.43 -8.50
CA VAL A 227 -2.00 -18.96 -8.62
C VAL A 227 -2.27 -18.57 -10.06
N VAL A 228 -1.45 -19.07 -11.02
CA VAL A 228 -1.62 -18.74 -12.44
C VAL A 228 -2.99 -19.21 -12.96
N MET A 229 -3.43 -20.41 -12.54
CA MET A 229 -4.75 -20.94 -12.91
C MET A 229 -5.88 -20.02 -12.42
N LEU A 230 -5.82 -19.55 -11.18
CA LEU A 230 -6.84 -18.67 -10.61
C LEU A 230 -6.78 -17.25 -11.22
N ALA A 231 -5.58 -16.70 -11.45
CA ALA A 231 -5.38 -15.39 -12.05
C ALA A 231 -5.95 -15.29 -13.48
N LYS A 232 -5.95 -16.40 -14.25
CA LYS A 232 -6.53 -16.45 -15.60
C LYS A 232 -7.99 -16.00 -15.64
N ALA A 233 -8.77 -16.26 -14.61
CA ALA A 233 -10.18 -15.85 -14.54
C ALA A 233 -10.36 -14.32 -14.45
N TYR A 234 -9.30 -13.59 -14.11
CA TYR A 234 -9.33 -12.13 -13.94
C TYR A 234 -8.65 -11.37 -15.08
N ARG A 235 -8.26 -12.03 -16.18
CA ARG A 235 -7.57 -11.37 -17.32
C ARG A 235 -8.31 -10.17 -17.91
N ALA A 236 -9.64 -10.21 -17.90
CA ALA A 236 -10.48 -9.14 -18.46
C ALA A 236 -10.76 -8.01 -17.45
N SER A 237 -10.05 -7.98 -16.31
CA SER A 237 -10.31 -7.03 -15.23
C SER A 237 -9.74 -5.62 -15.44
N GLY A 238 -8.90 -5.42 -16.47
CA GLY A 238 -8.19 -4.15 -16.70
C GLY A 238 -6.83 -4.06 -16.00
N VAL A 239 -6.49 -5.03 -15.12
CA VAL A 239 -5.17 -5.12 -14.47
C VAL A 239 -4.24 -6.00 -15.31
N PRO A 240 -2.95 -5.63 -15.51
CA PRO A 240 -1.98 -6.46 -16.20
C PRO A 240 -1.89 -7.86 -15.60
N PHE A 241 -1.84 -8.88 -16.45
CA PHE A 241 -1.82 -10.28 -15.97
C PHE A 241 -0.62 -10.63 -15.06
N PRO A 242 0.61 -10.11 -15.29
CA PRO A 242 1.71 -10.27 -14.35
C PRO A 242 1.40 -9.76 -12.94
N ASP A 243 0.73 -8.62 -12.83
CA ASP A 243 0.38 -8.03 -11.53
C ASP A 243 -0.66 -8.86 -10.79
N LEU A 244 -1.65 -9.39 -11.52
CA LEU A 244 -2.62 -10.34 -10.96
C LEU A 244 -1.95 -11.60 -10.40
N VAL A 245 -0.92 -12.10 -11.10
CA VAL A 245 -0.16 -13.27 -10.65
C VAL A 245 0.66 -12.93 -9.42
N GLN A 246 1.31 -11.76 -9.36
CA GLN A 246 2.09 -11.35 -8.18
C GLN A 246 1.20 -11.13 -6.95
N GLU A 247 0.05 -10.48 -7.11
CA GLU A 247 -0.91 -10.35 -6.02
C GLU A 247 -1.46 -11.71 -5.57
N GLY A 248 -1.68 -12.62 -6.52
CA GLY A 248 -2.02 -14.00 -6.20
C GLY A 248 -0.91 -14.73 -5.43
N ASN A 249 0.36 -14.50 -5.77
CA ASN A 249 1.50 -15.04 -5.03
C ASN A 249 1.56 -14.50 -3.60
N LEU A 250 1.27 -13.20 -3.39
CA LEU A 250 1.15 -12.63 -2.04
C LEU A 250 0.00 -13.28 -1.25
N GLY A 251 -1.12 -13.58 -1.93
CA GLY A 251 -2.22 -14.36 -1.35
C GLY A 251 -1.79 -15.77 -0.96
N LEU A 252 -1.04 -16.44 -1.83
CA LEU A 252 -0.48 -17.78 -1.58
C LEU A 252 0.46 -17.75 -0.36
N MET A 253 1.36 -16.76 -0.26
CA MET A 253 2.27 -16.65 0.89
C MET A 253 1.51 -16.49 2.22
N ARG A 254 0.44 -15.68 2.23
CA ARG A 254 -0.45 -15.58 3.40
C ARG A 254 -1.13 -16.92 3.74
N ALA A 255 -1.52 -17.68 2.73
CA ALA A 255 -2.07 -19.01 2.93
C ALA A 255 -1.03 -19.97 3.53
N VAL A 256 0.22 -19.94 3.05
CA VAL A 256 1.33 -20.73 3.60
C VAL A 256 1.56 -20.41 5.08
N ASP A 257 1.52 -19.12 5.44
CA ASP A 257 1.74 -18.67 6.81
C ASP A 257 0.64 -19.11 7.78
N LYS A 258 -0.61 -19.18 7.28
CA LYS A 258 -1.79 -19.46 8.13
C LYS A 258 -2.32 -20.90 8.01
N PHE A 259 -1.72 -21.73 7.18
CA PHE A 259 -2.20 -23.10 6.96
C PHE A 259 -1.93 -23.98 8.15
N ASP A 260 -2.97 -24.64 8.65
CA ASP A 260 -2.88 -25.71 9.66
C ASP A 260 -3.31 -27.05 9.04
N HIS A 261 -2.35 -27.95 8.92
CA HIS A 261 -2.57 -29.29 8.36
C HIS A 261 -3.46 -30.19 9.25
N ARG A 262 -3.66 -29.85 10.53
CA ARG A 262 -4.47 -30.61 11.50
C ARG A 262 -5.96 -30.49 11.22
N VAL A 263 -6.39 -29.41 10.58
CA VAL A 263 -7.78 -29.20 10.16
C VAL A 263 -8.24 -30.24 9.12
N GLY A 264 -7.30 -30.93 8.49
CA GLY A 264 -7.58 -32.03 7.55
C GLY A 264 -8.02 -31.58 6.16
N THR A 265 -8.13 -30.29 5.89
CA THR A 265 -8.38 -29.75 4.54
C THR A 265 -7.13 -29.77 3.69
N ARG A 266 -7.28 -29.91 2.37
CA ARG A 266 -6.15 -29.79 1.45
C ARG A 266 -5.64 -28.36 1.41
N PHE A 267 -4.32 -28.19 1.30
CA PHE A 267 -3.70 -26.86 1.17
C PHE A 267 -4.26 -26.07 -0.01
N SER A 268 -4.42 -26.72 -1.17
CA SER A 268 -4.98 -26.07 -2.38
C SER A 268 -6.38 -25.50 -2.16
N THR A 269 -7.24 -26.17 -1.39
CA THR A 269 -8.59 -25.68 -1.05
C THR A 269 -8.52 -24.42 -0.19
N TYR A 270 -7.67 -24.45 0.84
CA TYR A 270 -7.45 -23.29 1.73
C TYR A 270 -6.80 -22.11 1.00
N ALA A 271 -5.74 -22.37 0.24
CA ALA A 271 -5.00 -21.35 -0.50
C ALA A 271 -5.87 -20.66 -1.57
N THR A 272 -6.78 -21.37 -2.21
CA THR A 272 -7.68 -20.81 -3.24
C THR A 272 -8.47 -19.60 -2.72
N TRP A 273 -8.91 -19.62 -1.48
CA TRP A 273 -9.64 -18.50 -0.87
C TRP A 273 -8.73 -17.25 -0.73
N TRP A 274 -7.52 -17.43 -0.18
CA TRP A 274 -6.55 -16.36 0.02
C TRP A 274 -6.08 -15.74 -1.29
N ILE A 275 -5.79 -16.59 -2.29
CA ILE A 275 -5.36 -16.17 -3.62
C ILE A 275 -6.46 -15.34 -4.28
N ARG A 276 -7.71 -15.83 -4.30
CA ARG A 276 -8.86 -15.10 -4.87
C ARG A 276 -9.11 -13.79 -4.17
N GLN A 277 -9.04 -13.77 -2.85
CA GLN A 277 -9.23 -12.57 -2.04
C GLN A 277 -8.17 -11.51 -2.36
N SER A 278 -6.90 -11.91 -2.49
CA SER A 278 -5.80 -11.00 -2.82
C SER A 278 -5.98 -10.41 -4.23
N ILE A 279 -6.20 -11.26 -5.24
CA ILE A 279 -6.45 -10.82 -6.62
C ILE A 279 -7.69 -9.92 -6.70
N ALA A 280 -8.81 -10.29 -6.08
CA ALA A 280 -10.03 -9.49 -6.12
C ALA A 280 -9.86 -8.11 -5.47
N ARG A 281 -9.06 -8.02 -4.40
CA ARG A 281 -8.71 -6.75 -3.75
C ARG A 281 -7.90 -5.86 -4.69
N GLU A 282 -6.91 -6.42 -5.37
CA GLU A 282 -6.09 -5.68 -6.34
C GLU A 282 -6.90 -5.21 -7.54
N VAL A 283 -7.73 -6.07 -8.11
CA VAL A 283 -8.66 -5.69 -9.18
C VAL A 283 -9.55 -4.51 -8.74
N THR A 284 -10.05 -4.52 -7.51
CA THR A 284 -10.88 -3.42 -7.01
C THR A 284 -10.08 -2.13 -6.82
N ARG A 285 -8.77 -2.25 -6.52
CA ARG A 285 -7.88 -1.10 -6.29
C ARG A 285 -7.36 -0.47 -7.57
N CYS A 286 -7.02 -1.29 -8.58
CA CYS A 286 -6.22 -0.89 -9.73
C CYS A 286 -6.89 -1.08 -11.10
N ALA A 287 -8.11 -1.65 -11.18
CA ALA A 287 -8.78 -1.90 -12.46
C ALA A 287 -9.19 -0.61 -13.20
N GLU A 288 -9.38 0.48 -12.49
CA GLU A 288 -9.81 1.76 -13.05
C GLU A 288 -8.75 2.83 -12.80
N THR A 289 -8.51 3.69 -13.81
CA THR A 289 -7.52 4.79 -13.73
C THR A 289 -7.88 5.77 -12.60
N VAL A 290 -9.17 6.09 -12.44
CA VAL A 290 -9.67 6.86 -11.31
C VAL A 290 -10.17 5.88 -10.25
N ARG A 291 -9.52 5.89 -9.08
CA ARG A 291 -9.87 4.97 -7.99
C ARG A 291 -11.29 5.19 -7.50
N VAL A 292 -12.11 4.14 -7.57
CA VAL A 292 -13.46 4.12 -7.02
C VAL A 292 -13.46 3.38 -5.66
N PRO A 293 -14.15 3.90 -4.61
CA PRO A 293 -14.27 3.21 -3.33
C PRO A 293 -14.89 1.82 -3.46
N PHE A 294 -14.42 0.87 -2.63
CA PHE A 294 -14.86 -0.54 -2.67
C PHE A 294 -16.39 -0.71 -2.63
N GLY A 295 -17.07 0.01 -1.73
CA GLY A 295 -18.52 -0.09 -1.59
C GLY A 295 -19.30 0.36 -2.83
N MET A 296 -18.77 1.31 -3.62
CA MET A 296 -19.39 1.74 -4.88
C MET A 296 -19.17 0.68 -5.97
N ASN A 297 -17.99 0.11 -6.07
CA ASN A 297 -17.70 -0.97 -7.00
C ASN A 297 -18.54 -2.22 -6.72
N GLU A 298 -18.74 -2.55 -5.44
CA GLU A 298 -19.57 -3.69 -5.07
C GLU A 298 -21.03 -3.47 -5.41
N ARG A 299 -21.57 -2.27 -5.11
CA ARG A 299 -22.94 -1.88 -5.53
C ARG A 299 -23.11 -1.96 -7.03
N ARG A 300 -22.15 -1.45 -7.82
CA ARG A 300 -22.18 -1.54 -9.28
C ARG A 300 -22.21 -2.98 -9.78
N ARG A 301 -21.35 -3.85 -9.22
CA ARG A 301 -21.34 -5.28 -9.57
C ARG A 301 -22.66 -5.98 -9.21
N ARG A 302 -23.24 -5.63 -8.05
CA ARG A 302 -24.56 -6.12 -7.62
C ARG A 302 -25.63 -5.61 -8.56
N ALA A 303 -25.62 -4.31 -8.90
CA ALA A 303 -26.55 -3.70 -9.85
C ALA A 303 -26.51 -4.37 -11.23
N ALA A 304 -25.32 -4.59 -11.79
CA ALA A 304 -25.15 -5.27 -13.06
C ALA A 304 -25.63 -6.74 -13.05
N ARG A 305 -25.58 -7.42 -11.90
CA ARG A 305 -26.09 -8.77 -11.74
C ARG A 305 -27.62 -8.77 -11.70
N VAL A 306 -28.20 -7.89 -10.88
CA VAL A 306 -29.65 -7.76 -10.72
C VAL A 306 -30.27 -7.27 -12.02
N ALA A 307 -29.66 -6.31 -12.72
CA ALA A 307 -30.11 -5.85 -14.02
C ALA A 307 -30.24 -7.00 -15.04
N ARG A 308 -29.24 -7.91 -15.09
CA ARG A 308 -29.29 -9.09 -15.95
C ARG A 308 -30.44 -10.05 -15.56
N GLN A 309 -30.66 -10.27 -14.28
CA GLN A 309 -31.74 -11.11 -13.76
C GLN A 309 -33.10 -10.51 -14.10
N LEU A 310 -33.31 -9.21 -13.87
CA LEU A 310 -34.52 -8.50 -14.22
C LEU A 310 -34.78 -8.47 -15.72
N THR A 311 -33.73 -8.26 -16.53
CA THR A 311 -33.82 -8.30 -18.00
C THR A 311 -34.32 -9.68 -18.47
N GLN A 312 -33.82 -10.75 -17.85
CA GLN A 312 -34.26 -12.12 -18.17
C GLN A 312 -35.69 -12.38 -17.75
N ALA A 313 -36.12 -11.83 -16.60
CA ALA A 313 -37.48 -12.01 -16.07
C ALA A 313 -38.52 -11.14 -16.82
N LEU A 314 -38.19 -9.88 -17.12
CA LEU A 314 -39.09 -8.90 -17.73
C LEU A 314 -39.08 -8.92 -19.25
N GLY A 315 -38.06 -9.54 -19.89
CA GLY A 315 -37.87 -9.49 -21.34
C GLY A 315 -37.45 -8.13 -21.90
N ARG A 316 -37.16 -7.13 -21.01
CA ARG A 316 -36.71 -5.78 -21.35
C ARG A 316 -35.67 -5.30 -20.34
N VAL A 317 -34.94 -4.25 -20.69
CA VAL A 317 -34.02 -3.60 -19.75
C VAL A 317 -34.81 -2.97 -18.61
N PRO A 318 -34.44 -3.24 -17.31
CA PRO A 318 -35.14 -2.64 -16.18
C PRO A 318 -34.87 -1.13 -16.10
N ASP A 319 -35.81 -0.37 -15.59
CA ASP A 319 -35.69 1.05 -15.28
C ASP A 319 -34.90 1.25 -13.97
N ASP A 320 -34.32 2.46 -13.80
CA ASP A 320 -33.55 2.84 -12.59
C ASP A 320 -34.33 2.62 -11.29
N LEU A 321 -35.67 2.86 -11.34
CA LEU A 321 -36.58 2.64 -10.19
C LEU A 321 -36.75 1.15 -9.85
N GLU A 322 -36.91 0.31 -10.86
CA GLU A 322 -37.04 -1.14 -10.66
C GLU A 322 -35.73 -1.72 -10.11
N LEU A 323 -34.61 -1.25 -10.63
CA LEU A 323 -33.29 -1.68 -10.19
C LEU A 323 -32.96 -1.19 -8.77
N ALA A 324 -33.31 0.05 -8.45
CA ALA A 324 -33.13 0.62 -7.12
C ALA A 324 -33.98 -0.09 -6.04
N ASN A 325 -35.21 -0.41 -6.36
CA ASN A 325 -36.10 -1.15 -5.48
C ASN A 325 -35.59 -2.57 -5.19
N GLU A 326 -35.13 -3.30 -6.21
CA GLU A 326 -34.58 -4.65 -6.03
C GLU A 326 -33.25 -4.66 -5.26
N LEU A 327 -32.51 -3.55 -5.33
CA LEU A 327 -31.25 -3.37 -4.61
C LEU A 327 -31.41 -2.78 -3.20
N GLU A 328 -32.64 -2.36 -2.84
CA GLU A 328 -32.95 -1.68 -1.58
C GLU A 328 -32.13 -0.40 -1.37
N VAL A 329 -31.87 0.37 -2.44
CA VAL A 329 -31.12 1.63 -2.41
C VAL A 329 -31.91 2.77 -3.02
N SER A 330 -31.57 4.02 -2.73
CA SER A 330 -32.18 5.16 -3.42
C SER A 330 -31.69 5.27 -4.86
N VAL A 331 -32.53 5.78 -5.76
CA VAL A 331 -32.19 6.02 -7.17
C VAL A 331 -30.94 6.91 -7.30
N ASP A 332 -30.81 7.93 -6.44
CA ASP A 332 -29.64 8.81 -6.43
C ASP A 332 -28.34 8.08 -6.05
N GLN A 333 -28.42 7.15 -5.09
CA GLN A 333 -27.26 6.33 -4.73
C GLN A 333 -26.87 5.36 -5.84
N LEU A 334 -27.85 4.81 -6.53
CA LEU A 334 -27.64 3.97 -7.71
C LEU A 334 -26.93 4.77 -8.82
N ARG A 335 -27.48 5.93 -9.21
CA ARG A 335 -26.92 6.80 -10.25
C ARG A 335 -25.48 7.24 -9.93
N ARG A 336 -25.23 7.75 -8.73
CA ARG A 336 -23.87 8.09 -8.29
C ARG A 336 -22.90 6.92 -8.39
N SER A 337 -23.36 5.69 -8.09
CA SER A 337 -22.51 4.49 -8.19
C SER A 337 -22.24 4.09 -9.64
N MET A 338 -23.15 4.39 -10.56
CA MET A 338 -22.99 4.13 -12.00
C MET A 338 -22.12 5.20 -12.67
N GLU A 339 -22.33 6.48 -12.35
CA GLU A 339 -21.56 7.63 -12.88
C GLU A 339 -20.10 7.61 -12.45
N ALA A 340 -19.81 7.20 -11.21
CA ALA A 340 -18.45 7.13 -10.68
C ALA A 340 -17.52 6.18 -11.46
N SER A 341 -18.05 5.38 -12.36
CA SER A 341 -17.34 4.41 -13.18
C SER A 341 -17.30 4.77 -14.65
N THR A 342 -17.17 6.04 -14.97
CA THR A 342 -16.95 6.45 -16.35
C THR A 342 -15.58 5.91 -16.81
N ARG A 343 -15.60 5.05 -17.82
CA ARG A 343 -14.39 4.41 -18.36
C ARG A 343 -13.53 5.49 -19.02
N SER A 344 -12.29 5.67 -18.53
CA SER A 344 -11.35 6.57 -19.16
C SER A 344 -10.99 6.08 -20.57
N ILE A 345 -11.00 6.98 -21.52
CA ILE A 345 -10.59 6.74 -22.91
C ILE A 345 -9.22 7.41 -23.12
N SER A 346 -8.31 6.74 -23.82
CA SER A 346 -7.00 7.32 -24.12
C SER A 346 -7.14 8.54 -25.03
N LEU A 347 -6.50 9.64 -24.70
CA LEU A 347 -6.40 10.80 -25.58
C LEU A 347 -5.64 10.51 -26.88
N HIS A 348 -4.81 9.47 -26.89
CA HIS A 348 -4.12 8.99 -28.10
C HIS A 348 -4.96 7.99 -28.92
N ALA A 349 -6.21 7.74 -28.52
CA ALA A 349 -7.08 6.91 -29.33
C ALA A 349 -7.35 7.59 -30.68
N PRO A 350 -7.21 6.86 -31.84
CA PRO A 350 -7.56 7.40 -33.14
C PRO A 350 -9.06 7.64 -33.22
N VAL A 351 -9.47 8.74 -33.83
CA VAL A 351 -10.89 9.11 -33.96
C VAL A 351 -11.54 8.45 -35.18
N SER A 352 -10.75 8.08 -36.19
CA SER A 352 -11.21 7.35 -37.38
C SER A 352 -10.28 6.18 -37.70
N ASP A 353 -10.79 5.19 -38.44
CA ASP A 353 -10.00 4.02 -38.90
C ASP A 353 -8.86 4.43 -39.85
N GLU A 354 -8.89 5.62 -40.47
CA GLU A 354 -7.85 6.19 -41.34
C GLU A 354 -6.72 6.90 -40.57
N GLY A 355 -6.82 7.03 -39.24
CA GLY A 355 -5.71 7.08 -38.30
C GLY A 355 -4.90 8.38 -38.14
N ASP A 356 -5.22 9.48 -38.80
CA ASP A 356 -4.34 10.67 -38.80
C ASP A 356 -4.55 11.63 -37.61
N ARG A 357 -5.65 11.51 -36.84
CA ARG A 357 -5.93 12.40 -35.70
C ARG A 357 -6.26 11.63 -34.45
N THR A 358 -5.70 12.10 -33.32
CA THR A 358 -6.00 11.59 -32.02
C THR A 358 -7.15 12.35 -31.36
N LEU A 359 -7.84 11.70 -30.38
CA LEU A 359 -8.91 12.33 -29.61
C LEU A 359 -8.40 13.59 -28.88
N GLY A 360 -7.14 13.58 -28.43
CA GLY A 360 -6.51 14.72 -27.74
C GLY A 360 -6.33 15.94 -28.63
N GLU A 361 -6.10 15.76 -29.93
CA GLU A 361 -5.96 16.89 -30.91
C GLU A 361 -7.31 17.56 -31.21
N ILE A 362 -8.42 16.84 -31.01
CA ILE A 362 -9.77 17.40 -31.25
C ILE A 362 -10.27 18.12 -29.98
N LEU A 363 -9.88 17.66 -28.80
CA LEU A 363 -10.26 18.25 -27.52
C LEU A 363 -9.36 19.46 -27.16
N THR A 364 -9.11 20.36 -28.11
CA THR A 364 -8.49 21.67 -27.82
C THR A 364 -9.47 22.52 -27.03
N ARG A 365 -9.03 23.13 -25.94
CA ARG A 365 -9.82 24.14 -25.21
C ARG A 365 -9.99 25.36 -26.14
N GLU A 366 -11.25 25.77 -26.37
CA GLU A 366 -11.55 27.04 -27.07
C GLU A 366 -11.01 28.27 -26.28
N ASP A 367 -10.73 28.11 -25.00
CA ASP A 367 -10.21 29.16 -24.10
C ASP A 367 -8.67 29.17 -23.96
N ASP A 368 -7.94 28.37 -24.69
CA ASP A 368 -6.47 28.42 -24.65
C ASP A 368 -6.01 29.70 -25.35
N VAL A 369 -5.87 30.77 -24.58
CA VAL A 369 -5.17 32.00 -24.99
C VAL A 369 -3.78 31.58 -25.47
N GLY A 370 -3.54 31.67 -26.76
CA GLY A 370 -2.26 31.26 -27.34
C GLY A 370 -1.10 31.98 -26.62
N LEU A 371 0.07 31.33 -26.59
CA LEU A 371 1.27 31.95 -26.01
C LEU A 371 1.53 33.33 -26.60
N ASP A 372 1.21 33.52 -27.90
CA ASP A 372 1.33 34.78 -28.62
C ASP A 372 0.34 35.82 -28.09
N ASP A 373 -0.92 35.45 -27.83
CA ASP A 373 -1.93 36.34 -27.28
C ASP A 373 -1.58 36.79 -25.85
N ALA A 374 -1.05 35.87 -25.04
CA ALA A 374 -0.58 36.18 -23.67
C ALA A 374 0.64 37.14 -23.74
N ALA A 375 1.55 36.93 -24.68
CA ALA A 375 2.71 37.82 -24.89
C ALA A 375 2.28 39.20 -25.33
N ILE A 376 1.37 39.27 -26.32
CA ILE A 376 0.79 40.54 -26.84
C ILE A 376 0.03 41.28 -25.72
N ALA A 377 -0.76 40.57 -24.90
CA ALA A 377 -1.45 41.18 -23.77
C ALA A 377 -0.47 41.75 -22.75
N ARG A 378 0.61 41.06 -22.45
CA ARG A 378 1.64 41.55 -21.53
C ARG A 378 2.42 42.74 -22.09
N GLU A 379 2.73 42.75 -23.37
CA GLU A 379 3.37 43.89 -24.04
C GLU A 379 2.47 45.14 -24.01
N ARG A 380 1.17 44.96 -24.29
CA ARG A 380 0.17 46.04 -24.19
C ARG A 380 0.08 46.59 -22.77
N GLU A 381 0.09 45.73 -21.76
CA GLU A 381 0.09 46.11 -20.35
C GLU A 381 1.33 46.95 -19.97
N LEU A 382 2.51 46.49 -20.39
CA LEU A 382 3.77 47.20 -20.13
C LEU A 382 3.78 48.56 -20.83
N LYS A 383 3.30 48.65 -22.11
CA LYS A 383 3.18 49.90 -22.87
C LYS A 383 2.18 50.84 -22.20
N ALA A 384 1.04 50.33 -21.74
CA ALA A 384 0.06 51.15 -21.02
C ALA A 384 0.65 51.72 -19.71
N ARG A 385 1.39 50.90 -18.92
CA ARG A 385 2.05 51.39 -17.72
C ARG A 385 3.13 52.41 -17.96
N SER A 386 3.91 52.30 -19.06
CA SER A 386 4.93 53.28 -19.45
C SER A 386 4.33 54.61 -19.83
N LEU A 387 3.20 54.58 -20.58
CA LEU A 387 2.46 55.78 -20.94
C LEU A 387 1.82 56.48 -19.75
N LEU A 388 1.23 55.72 -18.82
CA LEU A 388 0.68 56.28 -17.59
C LEU A 388 1.77 56.97 -16.76
N ALA A 389 3.01 56.47 -16.75
CA ALA A 389 4.10 57.10 -16.00
C ALA A 389 4.46 58.54 -16.48
N LYS A 390 4.04 58.91 -17.72
CA LYS A 390 4.25 60.25 -18.28
C LYS A 390 3.22 61.28 -17.79
N LEU A 391 2.15 60.86 -17.12
CA LEU A 391 1.10 61.74 -16.58
C LEU A 391 1.45 62.20 -15.17
N SER A 392 0.78 63.30 -14.73
CA SER A 392 0.90 63.75 -13.35
C SER A 392 0.33 62.71 -12.35
N PRO A 393 0.79 62.72 -11.08
CA PRO A 393 0.31 61.72 -10.11
C PRO A 393 -1.22 61.73 -9.90
N ARG A 394 -1.86 62.90 -10.03
CA ARG A 394 -3.32 63.01 -9.95
C ARG A 394 -4.03 62.41 -11.16
N GLU A 395 -3.55 62.66 -12.35
CA GLU A 395 -4.09 62.12 -13.61
C GLU A 395 -3.92 60.62 -13.65
N GLN A 396 -2.74 60.08 -13.20
CA GLN A 396 -2.52 58.65 -13.11
C GLN A 396 -3.54 57.99 -12.16
N HIS A 397 -3.76 58.60 -10.94
CA HIS A 397 -4.68 58.07 -9.98
C HIS A 397 -6.12 58.01 -10.52
N ILE A 398 -6.58 59.07 -11.21
CA ILE A 398 -7.91 59.10 -11.80
C ILE A 398 -8.08 58.03 -12.85
N LEU A 399 -7.11 57.84 -13.79
CA LEU A 399 -7.21 56.85 -14.82
C LEU A 399 -7.10 55.42 -14.27
N ARG A 400 -6.22 55.17 -13.28
CA ARG A 400 -6.10 53.85 -12.66
C ARG A 400 -7.39 53.41 -11.98
N LYS A 401 -8.01 54.30 -11.23
CA LYS A 401 -9.28 54.05 -10.54
C LYS A 401 -10.43 53.91 -11.54
N ARG A 402 -10.45 54.75 -12.61
CA ARG A 402 -11.52 54.78 -13.60
C ARG A 402 -11.56 53.49 -14.43
N PHE A 403 -10.38 52.96 -14.82
CA PHE A 403 -10.25 51.83 -15.70
C PHE A 403 -9.82 50.52 -15.01
N GLY A 404 -9.73 50.52 -13.67
CA GLY A 404 -9.38 49.32 -12.90
C GLY A 404 -8.00 48.73 -13.22
N ILE A 405 -7.00 49.56 -13.56
CA ILE A 405 -5.70 49.11 -14.09
C ILE A 405 -4.87 48.40 -13.05
N ASP A 406 -5.07 48.63 -11.77
CA ASP A 406 -4.35 47.99 -10.62
C ASP A 406 -5.04 46.72 -10.12
N GLY A 407 -6.05 46.25 -10.83
CA GLY A 407 -6.58 44.89 -10.82
C GLY A 407 -7.31 44.45 -9.55
N ALA A 408 -8.53 44.85 -9.33
CA ALA A 408 -9.51 44.07 -8.58
C ALA A 408 -10.97 44.51 -8.81
N ASP A 409 -11.24 45.68 -9.38
CA ASP A 409 -12.61 46.17 -9.54
C ASP A 409 -12.85 46.68 -10.96
N ASP A 410 -14.03 46.39 -11.50
CA ASP A 410 -14.61 47.13 -12.61
C ASP A 410 -14.61 48.59 -12.24
N GLY A 411 -13.86 49.42 -12.99
CA GLY A 411 -13.51 50.77 -12.68
C GLY A 411 -14.61 51.65 -12.05
N ILE A 412 -14.21 52.55 -11.11
CA ILE A 412 -15.11 53.33 -10.29
C ILE A 412 -15.67 54.54 -11.09
N THR A 413 -16.85 55.01 -10.67
CA THR A 413 -17.52 56.13 -11.35
C THR A 413 -16.82 57.46 -11.08
N PRO A 414 -16.88 58.47 -12.02
CA PRO A 414 -16.30 59.78 -11.79
C PRO A 414 -16.82 60.51 -10.56
N ARG A 415 -17.99 60.13 -10.05
CA ARG A 415 -18.56 60.66 -8.83
C ARG A 415 -17.81 60.16 -7.59
N GLU A 416 -17.59 58.87 -7.51
CA GLU A 416 -16.88 58.23 -6.42
C GLU A 416 -15.41 58.63 -6.35
N ILE A 417 -14.74 58.80 -7.52
CA ILE A 417 -13.40 59.37 -7.60
C ILE A 417 -13.38 60.81 -7.12
N GLY A 418 -14.46 61.59 -7.41
CA GLY A 418 -14.63 62.95 -6.98
C GLY A 418 -14.76 63.04 -5.45
N GLU A 419 -15.51 62.16 -4.83
CA GLU A 419 -15.66 62.06 -3.37
C GLU A 419 -14.32 61.69 -2.69
N GLU A 420 -13.49 60.83 -3.32
CA GLU A 420 -12.16 60.46 -2.80
C GLU A 420 -11.13 61.60 -2.89
N LEU A 421 -11.20 62.42 -3.95
CA LEU A 421 -10.22 63.48 -4.23
C LEU A 421 -10.72 64.91 -3.80
N ASP A 422 -11.90 64.99 -3.21
CA ASP A 422 -12.57 66.21 -2.82
C ASP A 422 -12.76 67.17 -4.02
N LEU A 423 -13.18 66.60 -5.18
CA LEU A 423 -13.40 67.35 -6.44
C LEU A 423 -14.81 67.11 -7.00
N SER A 424 -15.35 68.09 -7.73
CA SER A 424 -16.62 67.90 -8.41
C SER A 424 -16.53 66.86 -9.49
N ARG A 425 -17.63 66.13 -9.76
CA ARG A 425 -17.76 65.14 -10.87
C ARG A 425 -17.31 65.71 -12.19
N GLU A 426 -17.68 66.98 -12.49
CA GLU A 426 -17.33 67.64 -13.74
C GLU A 426 -15.82 67.92 -13.81
N ARG A 427 -15.18 68.22 -12.69
CA ARG A 427 -13.74 68.40 -12.64
C ARG A 427 -12.96 67.13 -12.87
N ILE A 428 -13.46 65.97 -12.37
CA ILE A 428 -12.86 64.67 -12.68
C ILE A 428 -12.95 64.35 -14.16
N ARG A 429 -14.11 64.62 -14.80
CA ARG A 429 -14.26 64.43 -16.27
C ARG A 429 -13.32 65.30 -17.10
N GLN A 430 -13.10 66.52 -16.69
CA GLN A 430 -12.15 67.43 -17.35
C GLN A 430 -10.71 66.92 -17.24
N LEU A 431 -10.33 66.47 -16.02
CA LEU A 431 -9.00 65.87 -15.77
C LEU A 431 -8.80 64.53 -16.53
N GLU A 432 -9.83 63.71 -16.61
CA GLU A 432 -9.83 62.46 -17.42
C GLU A 432 -9.62 62.78 -18.88
N ALA A 433 -10.36 63.76 -19.49
CA ALA A 433 -10.22 64.15 -20.86
C ALA A 433 -8.81 64.69 -21.16
N ILE A 434 -8.28 65.60 -20.30
CA ILE A 434 -6.91 66.13 -20.45
C ILE A 434 -5.86 65.03 -20.40
N ALA A 435 -6.03 64.04 -19.46
CA ALA A 435 -5.12 62.92 -19.32
C ALA A 435 -5.14 62.01 -20.54
N LEU A 436 -6.32 61.71 -21.07
CA LEU A 436 -6.46 60.93 -22.30
C LEU A 436 -5.86 61.63 -23.54
N ASP A 437 -6.02 62.95 -23.68
CA ASP A 437 -5.41 63.70 -24.77
C ASP A 437 -3.87 63.71 -24.68
N LYS A 438 -3.32 63.84 -23.44
CA LYS A 438 -1.87 63.69 -23.25
C LYS A 438 -1.36 62.30 -23.61
N LEU A 439 -2.11 61.22 -23.31
CA LEU A 439 -1.76 59.87 -23.67
C LEU A 439 -1.81 59.67 -25.19
N ARG A 440 -2.79 60.25 -25.90
CA ARG A 440 -2.87 60.21 -27.36
C ARG A 440 -1.67 60.89 -28.02
N ALA A 441 -1.34 62.10 -27.57
CA ALA A 441 -0.16 62.81 -28.05
C ALA A 441 1.15 62.06 -27.79
N ALA A 442 1.26 61.41 -26.62
CA ALA A 442 2.41 60.57 -26.29
C ALA A 442 2.51 59.33 -27.17
N LEU A 443 1.38 58.69 -27.53
CA LEU A 443 1.32 57.56 -28.44
C LEU A 443 1.71 57.95 -29.87
N GLU A 444 1.25 59.09 -30.38
CA GLU A 444 1.58 59.63 -31.71
C GLU A 444 3.06 60.03 -31.81
N SER A 445 3.70 60.40 -30.72
CA SER A 445 5.13 60.73 -30.67
C SER A 445 6.05 59.49 -30.62
N GLU A 446 5.52 58.32 -30.30
CA GLU A 446 6.24 57.04 -30.25
C GLU A 446 5.99 56.14 -31.48
N ALA A 447 5.03 56.45 -32.33
CA ALA A 447 4.73 55.76 -33.57
C ALA A 447 5.58 56.29 -34.70
#